data_c471eb0da13bcad9f20db056693d9724
#
_entry.id   c471eb0da13bcad9f20db056693d9724
#
_cell.length_a   1.000
_cell.length_b   1.000
_cell.length_c   1.000
_cell.angle_alpha   90.00
_cell.angle_beta   90.00
_cell.angle_gamma   90.00
#
_symmetry.space_group_name_H-M   'P 1'
#
loop_
_entity.id
_entity.type
_entity.pdbx_description
1 polymer ?
#
loop_
_entity_poly.entity_id
_entity_poly.type
_entity_poly.pdbx_seq_one_letter_code
_entity_poly.pdbx_strand_id
1 'polypeptide(L)'
;MNKITLAQLKEQQQISSLDEYENMDLHHAEDVERFKDIFPKSVEAIEKLPTDKIYVNTEDYQGDIFGFERYGSIRAWAYQALEWAYMDDYDEEAEPDDWNTVNVYRLFGGFKAETIIDTINEYWQIELAELEV
;
A
#
# COMPACT_ATOMS: atom_id res chain seq x y z
N MET A 1 15.84 3.05 -2.18
CA MET A 1 14.56 3.57 -1.70
C MET A 1 14.74 5.03 -1.29
N ASN A 2 13.83 5.89 -1.69
CA ASN A 2 13.89 7.29 -1.32
C ASN A 2 13.49 7.49 0.14
N LYS A 3 14.12 8.44 0.79
CA LYS A 3 13.78 8.86 2.15
C LYS A 3 13.41 10.32 2.15
N ILE A 4 12.49 10.69 3.00
CA ILE A 4 12.07 12.07 3.14
C ILE A 4 11.89 12.40 4.62
N THR A 5 12.34 13.59 5.02
CA THR A 5 12.08 14.08 6.37
C THR A 5 10.71 14.74 6.43
N LEU A 6 10.17 14.85 7.64
CA LEU A 6 8.89 15.56 7.83
C LEU A 6 9.00 17.02 7.35
N ALA A 7 10.12 17.67 7.61
CA ALA A 7 10.36 19.04 7.15
C ALA A 7 10.33 19.14 5.63
N GLN A 8 11.00 18.23 4.93
CA GLN A 8 10.97 18.18 3.46
C GLN A 8 9.57 17.90 2.93
N LEU A 9 8.85 16.98 3.56
CA LEU A 9 7.48 16.66 3.17
C LEU A 9 6.56 17.88 3.31
N LYS A 10 6.67 18.60 4.43
CA LYS A 10 5.90 19.82 4.66
C LYS A 10 6.16 20.88 3.59
N GLU A 11 7.42 21.06 3.23
CA GLU A 11 7.80 22.02 2.19
C GLU A 11 7.28 21.59 0.81
N GLN A 12 7.50 20.33 0.45
CA GLN A 12 7.11 19.78 -0.85
C GLN A 12 5.60 19.77 -1.06
N GLN A 13 4.85 19.36 -0.05
CA GLN A 13 3.40 19.18 -0.13
C GLN A 13 2.62 20.38 0.41
N GLN A 14 3.31 21.36 0.93
CA GLN A 14 2.70 22.56 1.54
C GLN A 14 1.73 22.20 2.67
N ILE A 15 2.07 21.20 3.46
CA ILE A 15 1.29 20.77 4.62
C ILE A 15 1.92 21.28 5.92
N SER A 16 1.12 21.43 6.98
CA SER A 16 1.60 21.86 8.28
C SER A 16 1.99 20.69 9.18
N SER A 17 1.39 19.52 9.00
CA SER A 17 1.68 18.32 9.78
C SER A 17 1.19 17.07 9.05
N LEU A 18 1.57 15.89 9.55
CA LEU A 18 1.02 14.63 9.04
C LEU A 18 -0.47 14.47 9.35
N ASP A 19 -1.02 15.25 10.27
CA ASP A 19 -2.44 15.21 10.58
C ASP A 19 -3.34 15.60 9.39
N GLU A 20 -2.75 16.26 8.39
CA GLU A 20 -3.44 16.60 7.14
C GLU A 20 -3.58 15.41 6.19
N TYR A 21 -2.90 14.31 6.47
CA TYR A 21 -3.03 13.06 5.71
C TYR A 21 -3.90 12.07 6.46
N GLU A 22 -4.69 11.30 5.75
CA GLU A 22 -5.30 10.12 6.32
C GLU A 22 -4.28 9.01 6.48
N ASN A 23 -4.35 8.30 7.59
CA ASN A 23 -3.46 7.20 7.91
C ASN A 23 -4.12 5.89 7.50
N MET A 24 -3.54 5.19 6.54
CA MET A 24 -4.04 3.90 6.07
C MET A 24 -4.14 2.85 7.17
N ASP A 25 -3.27 2.91 8.17
CA ASP A 25 -3.29 1.93 9.27
C ASP A 25 -4.62 1.94 10.03
N LEU A 26 -5.36 3.04 9.98
CA LEU A 26 -6.67 3.12 10.59
C LEU A 26 -7.75 2.33 9.82
N HIS A 27 -7.49 2.04 8.56
CA HIS A 27 -8.47 1.44 7.65
C HIS A 27 -8.17 -0.01 7.29
N HIS A 28 -6.92 -0.47 7.42
CA HIS A 28 -6.55 -1.79 6.92
C HIS A 28 -7.23 -2.96 7.64
N ALA A 29 -7.75 -2.76 8.85
CA ALA A 29 -8.47 -3.81 9.58
C ALA A 29 -9.69 -4.33 8.80
N GLU A 30 -10.39 -3.45 8.09
CA GLU A 30 -11.50 -3.84 7.23
C GLU A 30 -11.03 -4.68 6.05
N ASP A 31 -9.88 -4.31 5.49
CA ASP A 31 -9.27 -5.05 4.38
C ASP A 31 -8.84 -6.44 4.81
N VAL A 32 -8.29 -6.59 6.02
CA VAL A 32 -7.92 -7.90 6.58
C VAL A 32 -9.12 -8.84 6.60
N GLU A 33 -10.24 -8.40 7.17
CA GLU A 33 -11.44 -9.24 7.27
C GLU A 33 -11.98 -9.60 5.89
N ARG A 34 -12.00 -8.66 4.96
CA ARG A 34 -12.49 -8.89 3.61
C ARG A 34 -11.61 -9.86 2.83
N PHE A 35 -10.29 -9.73 2.94
CA PHE A 35 -9.36 -10.51 2.13
C PHE A 35 -8.94 -11.84 2.74
N LYS A 36 -9.28 -12.13 3.99
CA LYS A 36 -8.99 -13.43 4.60
C LYS A 36 -9.58 -14.60 3.82
N ASP A 37 -10.78 -14.42 3.30
CA ASP A 37 -11.46 -15.48 2.56
C ASP A 37 -11.01 -15.55 1.09
N ILE A 38 -10.61 -14.42 0.51
CA ILE A 38 -10.24 -14.33 -0.90
C ILE A 38 -8.76 -14.64 -1.10
N PHE A 39 -7.91 -14.07 -0.26
CA PHE A 39 -6.45 -14.19 -0.37
C PHE A 39 -5.81 -14.59 0.97
N PRO A 40 -6.13 -15.78 1.49
CA PRO A 40 -5.70 -16.16 2.84
C PRO A 40 -4.17 -16.17 3.01
N LYS A 41 -3.44 -16.64 2.01
CA LYS A 41 -1.97 -16.68 2.09
C LYS A 41 -1.35 -15.30 1.93
N SER A 42 -1.96 -14.43 1.12
CA SER A 42 -1.52 -13.05 0.99
C SER A 42 -1.69 -12.30 2.30
N VAL A 43 -2.84 -12.44 2.94
CA VAL A 43 -3.09 -11.84 4.25
C VAL A 43 -2.09 -12.36 5.28
N GLU A 44 -1.83 -13.66 5.31
CA GLU A 44 -0.85 -14.24 6.21
C GLU A 44 0.53 -13.63 6.00
N ALA A 45 0.96 -13.48 4.75
CA ALA A 45 2.25 -12.88 4.41
C ALA A 45 2.31 -11.39 4.78
N ILE A 46 1.26 -10.64 4.47
CA ILE A 46 1.18 -9.21 4.78
C ILE A 46 1.23 -8.97 6.29
N GLU A 47 0.54 -9.80 7.07
CA GLU A 47 0.50 -9.66 8.52
C GLU A 47 1.85 -9.97 9.21
N LYS A 48 2.80 -10.52 8.48
CA LYS A 48 4.18 -10.71 8.96
C LYS A 48 5.08 -9.52 8.65
N LEU A 49 4.64 -8.56 7.84
CA LEU A 49 5.43 -7.40 7.51
C LEU A 49 5.59 -6.47 8.73
N PRO A 50 6.75 -5.80 8.86
CA PRO A 50 6.97 -4.87 9.96
C PRO A 50 6.08 -3.63 9.83
N THR A 51 5.81 -2.98 10.96
CA THR A 51 4.99 -1.76 11.03
C THR A 51 5.72 -0.60 11.68
N ASP A 52 7.02 -0.75 11.90
CA ASP A 52 7.85 0.24 12.59
C ASP A 52 8.28 1.41 11.71
N LYS A 53 8.12 1.28 10.41
CA LYS A 53 8.47 2.33 9.44
C LYS A 53 7.22 2.85 8.77
N ILE A 54 7.21 4.15 8.50
CA ILE A 54 6.12 4.82 7.80
C ILE A 54 6.59 5.20 6.40
N TYR A 55 5.74 4.94 5.42
CA TYR A 55 5.97 5.30 4.03
C TYR A 55 4.94 6.32 3.60
N VAL A 56 5.36 7.31 2.84
CA VAL A 56 4.54 8.44 2.45
C VAL A 56 4.51 8.52 0.93
N ASN A 57 3.33 8.74 0.38
CA ASN A 57 3.19 9.10 -1.02
C ASN A 57 3.62 10.56 -1.19
N THR A 58 4.71 10.77 -1.92
CA THR A 58 5.29 12.09 -2.12
C THR A 58 4.77 12.81 -3.34
N GLU A 59 3.91 12.18 -4.12
CA GLU A 59 3.29 12.85 -5.26
C GLU A 59 2.18 13.79 -4.81
N ASP A 60 2.16 14.96 -5.45
CA ASP A 60 1.11 15.93 -5.22
C ASP A 60 -0.11 15.57 -6.07
N TYR A 61 -1.04 14.85 -5.49
CA TYR A 61 -2.29 14.52 -6.17
C TYR A 61 -3.26 15.66 -6.04
N GLN A 62 -3.50 16.34 -7.14
CA GLN A 62 -4.56 17.34 -7.23
C GLN A 62 -5.92 16.71 -7.50
N GLY A 63 -6.06 15.42 -7.36
CA GLY A 63 -7.32 14.73 -7.57
C GLY A 63 -7.37 13.47 -6.73
N ASP A 64 -8.51 13.17 -6.23
CA ASP A 64 -8.83 12.04 -5.38
C ASP A 64 -8.84 10.70 -6.09
N ILE A 65 -7.80 10.37 -6.83
CA ILE A 65 -7.81 9.12 -7.59
C ILE A 65 -7.72 7.91 -6.66
N PHE A 66 -7.02 8.05 -5.54
CA PHE A 66 -6.77 6.94 -4.61
C PHE A 66 -7.29 7.24 -3.21
N GLY A 67 -8.34 8.03 -3.12
CA GLY A 67 -8.84 8.41 -1.82
C GLY A 67 -7.85 9.31 -1.08
N PHE A 68 -7.68 9.06 0.18
CA PHE A 68 -7.00 9.99 1.07
C PHE A 68 -5.85 9.37 1.82
N GLU A 69 -5.59 8.10 1.58
CA GLU A 69 -4.53 7.38 2.25
C GLU A 69 -3.19 7.83 1.68
N ARG A 70 -2.46 8.57 2.47
CA ARG A 70 -1.22 9.19 2.03
C ARG A 70 0.01 8.72 2.78
N TYR A 71 -0.17 8.11 3.92
CA TYR A 71 0.94 7.52 4.65
C TYR A 71 0.47 6.32 5.47
N GLY A 72 1.39 5.43 5.74
CA GLY A 72 1.11 4.25 6.54
C GLY A 72 2.31 3.33 6.59
N SER A 73 2.17 2.24 7.33
CA SER A 73 3.18 1.19 7.37
C SER A 73 3.21 0.43 6.04
N ILE A 74 4.27 -0.35 5.82
CA ILE A 74 4.34 -1.19 4.62
C ILE A 74 3.18 -2.21 4.58
N ARG A 75 2.71 -2.65 5.75
CA ARG A 75 1.56 -3.54 5.83
C ARG A 75 0.30 -2.87 5.25
N ALA A 76 0.03 -1.63 5.65
CA ALA A 76 -1.11 -0.88 5.14
C ALA A 76 -1.00 -0.63 3.64
N TRP A 77 0.19 -0.29 3.14
CA TRP A 77 0.42 -0.13 1.70
C TRP A 77 0.23 -1.44 0.94
N ALA A 78 0.64 -2.57 1.53
CA ALA A 78 0.42 -3.88 0.92
C ALA A 78 -1.08 -4.20 0.78
N TYR A 79 -1.87 -3.89 1.79
CA TYR A 79 -3.33 -4.04 1.70
C TYR A 79 -3.94 -3.11 0.67
N GLN A 80 -3.49 -1.88 0.60
CA GLN A 80 -3.96 -0.95 -0.42
C GLN A 80 -3.64 -1.45 -1.83
N ALA A 81 -2.45 -1.97 -2.02
CA ALA A 81 -2.05 -2.54 -3.31
C ALA A 81 -2.84 -3.81 -3.65
N LEU A 82 -3.15 -4.63 -2.65
CA LEU A 82 -4.00 -5.80 -2.82
C LEU A 82 -5.43 -5.39 -3.23
N GLU A 83 -5.95 -4.34 -2.62
CA GLU A 83 -7.23 -3.75 -3.00
C GLU A 83 -7.25 -3.31 -4.46
N TRP A 84 -6.22 -2.59 -4.88
CA TRP A 84 -6.13 -2.12 -6.27
C TRP A 84 -6.03 -3.28 -7.24
N ALA A 85 -5.22 -4.28 -6.93
CA ALA A 85 -5.11 -5.47 -7.76
C ALA A 85 -6.44 -6.22 -7.85
N TYR A 86 -7.15 -6.33 -6.73
CA TYR A 86 -8.47 -6.95 -6.70
C TYR A 86 -9.47 -6.20 -7.56
N MET A 87 -9.49 -4.87 -7.48
CA MET A 87 -10.42 -4.05 -8.26
C MET A 87 -10.12 -4.08 -9.76
N ASP A 88 -8.84 -4.08 -10.14
CA ASP A 88 -8.44 -3.97 -11.53
C ASP A 88 -8.45 -5.30 -12.28
N ASP A 89 -8.05 -6.37 -11.61
CA ASP A 89 -7.75 -7.64 -12.27
C ASP A 89 -8.64 -8.80 -11.82
N TYR A 90 -9.46 -8.60 -10.80
CA TYR A 90 -10.28 -9.69 -10.27
C TYR A 90 -11.39 -10.09 -11.25
N ASP A 91 -11.44 -11.37 -11.56
CA ASP A 91 -12.50 -11.97 -12.37
C ASP A 91 -13.36 -12.88 -11.49
N GLU A 92 -14.61 -12.49 -11.30
CA GLU A 92 -15.58 -13.26 -10.49
C GLU A 92 -15.90 -14.64 -11.06
N GLU A 93 -15.71 -14.82 -12.36
CA GLU A 93 -15.93 -16.09 -13.04
C GLU A 93 -14.73 -17.03 -12.99
N ALA A 94 -13.57 -16.49 -12.64
CA ALA A 94 -12.37 -17.30 -12.48
C ALA A 94 -12.46 -18.19 -11.24
N GLU A 95 -11.95 -19.41 -11.37
CA GLU A 95 -11.80 -20.25 -10.18
C GLU A 95 -10.85 -19.59 -9.18
N PRO A 96 -11.08 -19.76 -7.87
CA PRO A 96 -10.20 -19.14 -6.86
C PRO A 96 -8.72 -19.44 -7.05
N ASP A 97 -8.38 -20.59 -7.66
CA ASP A 97 -7.00 -20.99 -7.92
C ASP A 97 -6.40 -20.24 -9.12
N ASP A 98 -7.21 -19.69 -10.01
CA ASP A 98 -6.74 -18.97 -11.20
C ASP A 98 -6.36 -17.52 -10.89
N TRP A 99 -7.07 -16.92 -9.94
CA TRP A 99 -6.79 -15.57 -9.48
C TRP A 99 -6.60 -15.60 -7.97
N ASN A 100 -5.39 -15.83 -7.57
CA ASN A 100 -5.17 -16.23 -6.19
C ASN A 100 -3.91 -15.60 -5.62
N THR A 101 -3.62 -16.00 -4.42
CA THR A 101 -2.43 -15.66 -3.66
C THR A 101 -1.14 -15.80 -4.48
N VAL A 102 -1.05 -16.78 -5.38
CA VAL A 102 0.18 -16.99 -6.17
C VAL A 102 0.44 -15.84 -7.10
N ASN A 103 -0.60 -15.33 -7.78
CA ASN A 103 -0.46 -14.20 -8.69
C ASN A 103 -0.13 -12.92 -7.93
N VAL A 104 -0.81 -12.68 -6.83
CA VAL A 104 -0.52 -11.54 -5.95
C VAL A 104 0.89 -11.67 -5.36
N TYR A 105 1.25 -12.84 -4.91
CA TYR A 105 2.58 -13.11 -4.36
C TYR A 105 3.68 -12.82 -5.38
N ARG A 106 3.49 -13.23 -6.64
CA ARG A 106 4.43 -12.94 -7.71
C ARG A 106 4.51 -11.47 -8.03
N LEU A 107 3.38 -10.79 -8.04
CA LEU A 107 3.31 -9.35 -8.32
C LEU A 107 4.15 -8.56 -7.33
N PHE A 108 4.10 -8.93 -6.05
CA PHE A 108 4.82 -8.22 -5.00
C PHE A 108 6.17 -8.84 -4.63
N GLY A 109 6.68 -9.77 -5.44
CA GLY A 109 7.99 -10.36 -5.21
C GLY A 109 8.15 -11.08 -3.89
N GLY A 110 7.08 -11.76 -3.44
CA GLY A 110 7.08 -12.51 -2.18
C GLY A 110 6.76 -11.69 -0.94
N PHE A 111 6.15 -10.54 -1.10
CA PHE A 111 5.77 -9.63 -0.01
C PHE A 111 6.96 -9.16 0.81
N LYS A 112 8.04 -8.78 0.15
CA LYS A 112 9.15 -8.07 0.79
C LYS A 112 8.90 -6.57 0.66
N ALA A 113 9.21 -5.81 1.71
CA ALA A 113 8.93 -4.37 1.75
C ALA A 113 9.45 -3.62 0.52
N GLU A 114 10.70 -3.87 0.12
CA GLU A 114 11.28 -3.19 -1.04
C GLU A 114 10.55 -3.51 -2.34
N THR A 115 10.19 -4.78 -2.56
CA THR A 115 9.48 -5.19 -3.76
C THR A 115 8.05 -4.69 -3.79
N ILE A 116 7.40 -4.59 -2.65
CA ILE A 116 6.06 -3.97 -2.55
C ILE A 116 6.15 -2.51 -2.98
N ILE A 117 7.11 -1.77 -2.46
CA ILE A 117 7.30 -0.36 -2.80
C ILE A 117 7.58 -0.19 -4.29
N ASP A 118 8.51 -0.98 -4.82
CA ASP A 118 8.87 -0.92 -6.25
C ASP A 118 7.65 -1.26 -7.13
N THR A 119 6.87 -2.25 -6.74
CA THR A 119 5.66 -2.64 -7.46
C THR A 119 4.63 -1.52 -7.43
N ILE A 120 4.38 -0.92 -6.28
CA ILE A 120 3.45 0.19 -6.14
C ILE A 120 3.89 1.37 -7.00
N ASN A 121 5.16 1.74 -6.92
CA ASN A 121 5.69 2.86 -7.69
C ASN A 121 5.56 2.62 -9.20
N GLU A 122 5.86 1.42 -9.66
CA GLU A 122 5.84 1.09 -11.08
C GLU A 122 4.42 0.96 -11.64
N TYR A 123 3.57 0.16 -10.99
CA TYR A 123 2.27 -0.17 -11.54
C TYR A 123 1.21 0.90 -11.29
N TRP A 124 1.26 1.57 -10.15
CA TRP A 124 0.25 2.57 -9.81
C TRP A 124 0.76 4.00 -9.95
N GLN A 125 2.01 4.17 -10.41
CA GLN A 125 2.60 5.47 -10.72
C GLN A 125 2.51 6.47 -9.57
N ILE A 126 2.74 6.00 -8.38
CA ILE A 126 2.91 6.84 -7.20
C ILE A 126 4.35 6.75 -6.72
N GLU A 127 4.77 7.67 -5.91
CA GLU A 127 6.14 7.71 -5.41
C GLU A 127 6.14 7.62 -3.88
N LEU A 128 6.50 6.43 -3.37
CA LEU A 128 6.61 6.20 -1.94
C LEU A 128 8.03 6.48 -1.47
N ALA A 129 8.13 7.17 -0.35
CA ALA A 129 9.38 7.42 0.36
C ALA A 129 9.24 7.01 1.82
N GLU A 130 10.32 6.49 2.40
CA GLU A 130 10.38 6.22 3.83
C GLU A 130 10.48 7.53 4.60
N LEU A 131 9.59 7.73 5.57
CA LEU A 131 9.63 8.92 6.42
C LEU A 131 10.76 8.78 7.44
N GLU A 132 11.70 9.71 7.41
CA GLU A 132 12.72 9.84 8.44
C GLU A 132 12.19 10.69 9.59
N VAL A 133 12.21 10.10 10.76
CA VAL A 133 11.74 10.77 11.97
C VAL A 133 12.92 11.36 12.73
#